data_4c38eef06875fe9987cf02ec6264b8ac
#
_entry.id   4c38eef06875fe9987cf02ec6264b8ac
#
_cell.length_a   1.000
_cell.length_b   1.000
_cell.length_c   1.000
_cell.angle_alpha   90.00
_cell.angle_beta   90.00
_cell.angle_gamma   90.00
#
_symmetry.space_group_name_H-M   'P 1'
#
loop_
_entity.id
_entity.type
_entity.pdbx_description
1 polymer ?
#
loop_
_entity_poly.entity_id
_entity_poly.type
_entity_poly.pdbx_seq_one_letter_code
_entity_poly.pdbx_strand_id
1 'polypeptide(L)'
;MKMIDKYKKMGILSEKEAFDYLITNLKDTIRTYDYFVAWEKVLGNISRVEVKLNIMNTLIGKNDISGKLKELIKSYPEIVSVIPLLIAVRGSTIKIADFGGDIEYSFFKATEYTDKEIDKIVYFAEKCGLLKILSDKSIKNLVDYCIGVEVGLNTNARKNRSGIVMENLIEIYVKAICDKYKYSYIANATAAKIKAEFCRDVPADKSDRHFDFAINTGDNIYLIEVNYYSGGGSKLKSVAGEFKSLFELVKGEPNIGFIWVSDGLGWRTAKRPLLETFNAIDYVMNIKMIENGLLEEIVTKRL
;
A
#
# COMPACT_ATOMS: atom_id res chain seq x y z
N MET A 1 4.53 13.56 -25.60
CA MET A 1 5.76 12.81 -25.24
C MET A 1 6.96 13.36 -26.02
N LYS A 2 8.15 13.39 -25.41
CA LYS A 2 9.39 13.78 -26.13
C LYS A 2 10.13 12.55 -26.66
N MET A 3 10.45 12.53 -27.94
CA MET A 3 11.31 11.52 -28.56
C MET A 3 12.77 11.82 -28.27
N ILE A 4 13.50 10.84 -27.74
CA ILE A 4 14.93 10.94 -27.43
C ILE A 4 15.73 9.89 -28.21
N ASP A 5 17.06 10.08 -28.31
CA ASP A 5 17.90 9.25 -29.17
C ASP A 5 17.93 7.77 -28.73
N LYS A 6 17.67 7.49 -27.46
CA LYS A 6 17.59 6.14 -26.94
C LYS A 6 16.49 5.33 -27.63
N TYR A 7 15.36 5.95 -27.93
CA TYR A 7 14.30 5.29 -28.69
C TYR A 7 14.81 4.79 -30.05
N LYS A 8 15.56 5.64 -30.77
CA LYS A 8 16.17 5.26 -32.06
C LYS A 8 17.12 4.08 -31.91
N LYS A 9 17.94 4.05 -30.84
CA LYS A 9 18.85 2.92 -30.54
C LYS A 9 18.09 1.64 -30.18
N MET A 10 16.85 1.75 -29.72
CA MET A 10 15.94 0.64 -29.47
C MET A 10 15.12 0.24 -30.72
N GLY A 11 15.33 0.88 -31.87
CA GLY A 11 14.56 0.64 -33.09
C GLY A 11 13.18 1.29 -33.10
N ILE A 12 12.94 2.25 -32.21
CA ILE A 12 11.66 2.95 -32.04
C ILE A 12 11.78 4.33 -32.73
N LEU A 13 11.03 4.53 -33.79
CA LEU A 13 11.18 5.71 -34.66
C LEU A 13 10.02 6.71 -34.53
N SER A 14 8.93 6.34 -33.86
CA SER A 14 7.76 7.16 -33.70
C SER A 14 7.14 7.05 -32.30
N GLU A 15 6.35 8.07 -31.91
CA GLU A 15 5.60 8.05 -30.64
C GLU A 15 4.64 6.85 -30.55
N LYS A 16 4.04 6.47 -31.67
CA LYS A 16 3.17 5.29 -31.75
C LYS A 16 3.95 4.01 -31.43
N GLU A 17 5.13 3.83 -32.03
CA GLU A 17 5.98 2.68 -31.75
C GLU A 17 6.49 2.67 -30.30
N ALA A 18 6.78 3.85 -29.73
CA ALA A 18 7.16 3.98 -28.32
C ALA A 18 6.02 3.54 -27.40
N PHE A 19 4.78 3.94 -27.69
CA PHE A 19 3.62 3.50 -26.94
C PHE A 19 3.35 2.00 -27.12
N ASP A 20 3.44 1.49 -28.33
CA ASP A 20 3.26 0.06 -28.61
C ASP A 20 4.36 -0.77 -27.91
N TYR A 21 5.59 -0.27 -27.85
CA TYR A 21 6.68 -0.87 -27.09
C TYR A 21 6.36 -0.89 -25.58
N LEU A 22 5.86 0.22 -25.02
CA LEU A 22 5.43 0.30 -23.62
C LEU A 22 4.38 -0.77 -23.32
N ILE A 23 3.31 -0.85 -24.10
CA ILE A 23 2.19 -1.79 -23.88
C ILE A 23 2.62 -3.25 -24.05
N THR A 24 3.48 -3.53 -25.03
CA THR A 24 3.94 -4.91 -25.31
C THR A 24 4.85 -5.43 -24.21
N ASN A 25 5.64 -4.56 -23.60
CA ASN A 25 6.63 -4.90 -22.58
C ASN A 25 6.16 -4.59 -21.14
N LEU A 26 4.86 -4.51 -20.90
CA LEU A 26 4.33 -4.41 -19.55
C LEU A 26 4.67 -5.68 -18.75
N LYS A 27 5.21 -5.48 -17.56
CA LYS A 27 5.66 -6.56 -16.67
C LYS A 27 4.47 -7.26 -16.02
N ASP A 28 4.44 -8.57 -16.09
CA ASP A 28 3.36 -9.38 -15.51
C ASP A 28 3.38 -9.32 -13.97
N THR A 29 4.57 -9.37 -13.39
CA THR A 29 4.73 -9.34 -11.93
C THR A 29 6.02 -8.63 -11.51
N ILE A 30 5.91 -7.94 -10.36
CA ILE A 30 7.06 -7.42 -9.60
C ILE A 30 7.13 -8.06 -8.21
N ARG A 31 6.34 -9.12 -7.98
CA ARG A 31 6.26 -9.78 -6.67
C ARG A 31 7.57 -10.46 -6.33
N THR A 32 8.05 -10.20 -5.14
CA THR A 32 9.13 -10.93 -4.48
C THR A 32 8.56 -11.99 -3.55
N TYR A 33 9.38 -12.87 -2.98
CA TYR A 33 8.92 -13.88 -2.03
C TYR A 33 8.25 -13.28 -0.79
N ASP A 34 8.69 -12.11 -0.34
CA ASP A 34 8.17 -11.40 0.83
C ASP A 34 6.83 -10.68 0.56
N TYR A 35 6.41 -10.64 -0.70
CA TYR A 35 5.15 -10.01 -1.10
C TYR A 35 3.94 -10.67 -0.44
N PHE A 36 3.94 -11.99 -0.25
CA PHE A 36 2.74 -12.75 0.10
C PHE A 36 2.36 -12.60 1.57
N VAL A 37 3.28 -12.81 2.49
CA VAL A 37 3.05 -12.74 3.95
C VAL A 37 4.27 -12.14 4.62
N ALA A 38 4.05 -11.14 5.48
CA ALA A 38 5.07 -10.60 6.36
C ALA A 38 5.07 -11.42 7.68
N TRP A 39 5.70 -12.58 7.67
CA TRP A 39 5.68 -13.53 8.78
C TRP A 39 6.14 -12.93 10.11
N GLU A 40 7.21 -12.16 10.11
CA GLU A 40 7.70 -11.48 11.32
C GLU A 40 6.62 -10.61 11.95
N LYS A 41 5.88 -9.85 11.14
CA LYS A 41 4.78 -9.00 11.62
C LYS A 41 3.60 -9.83 12.12
N VAL A 42 3.23 -10.89 11.40
CA VAL A 42 2.14 -11.80 11.81
C VAL A 42 2.45 -12.43 13.14
N LEU A 43 3.61 -13.08 13.26
CA LEU A 43 4.01 -13.77 14.48
C LEU A 43 4.25 -12.79 15.64
N GLY A 44 4.84 -11.62 15.37
CA GLY A 44 5.04 -10.58 16.38
C GLY A 44 3.71 -9.99 16.90
N ASN A 45 2.65 -9.93 16.09
CA ASN A 45 1.32 -9.53 16.57
C ASN A 45 0.71 -10.62 17.47
N ILE A 46 0.86 -11.88 17.10
CA ILE A 46 0.31 -13.01 17.87
C ILE A 46 1.03 -13.16 19.20
N SER A 47 2.35 -13.08 19.26
CA SER A 47 3.12 -13.21 20.50
C SER A 47 2.69 -12.23 21.60
N ARG A 48 2.20 -11.04 21.23
CA ARG A 48 1.68 -10.03 22.17
C ARG A 48 0.35 -10.42 22.84
N VAL A 49 -0.39 -11.31 22.23
CA VAL A 49 -1.75 -11.69 22.66
C VAL A 49 -1.87 -13.19 22.96
N GLU A 50 -0.83 -13.96 22.75
CA GLU A 50 -0.81 -15.42 22.86
C GLU A 50 -1.34 -15.93 24.21
N VAL A 51 -0.90 -15.34 25.31
CA VAL A 51 -1.34 -15.74 26.66
C VAL A 51 -2.86 -15.57 26.79
N LYS A 52 -3.42 -14.45 26.33
CA LYS A 52 -4.86 -14.17 26.37
C LYS A 52 -5.65 -15.15 25.50
N LEU A 53 -5.14 -15.50 24.32
CA LEU A 53 -5.73 -16.50 23.43
C LEU A 53 -5.71 -17.89 24.07
N ASN A 54 -4.62 -18.26 24.77
CA ASN A 54 -4.51 -19.52 25.48
C ASN A 54 -5.49 -19.61 26.66
N ILE A 55 -5.72 -18.53 27.40
CA ILE A 55 -6.77 -18.45 28.42
C ILE A 55 -8.15 -18.71 27.78
N MET A 56 -8.44 -18.06 26.63
CA MET A 56 -9.72 -18.24 25.93
C MET A 56 -9.88 -19.61 25.28
N ASN A 57 -8.83 -20.40 25.05
CA ASN A 57 -8.93 -21.77 24.60
C ASN A 57 -9.77 -22.65 25.55
N THR A 58 -9.87 -22.29 26.82
CA THR A 58 -10.70 -22.98 27.81
C THR A 58 -12.20 -22.92 27.50
N LEU A 59 -12.64 -21.99 26.62
CA LEU A 59 -14.03 -21.86 26.16
C LEU A 59 -14.41 -22.86 25.07
N ILE A 60 -13.42 -23.44 24.37
CA ILE A 60 -13.68 -24.29 23.20
C ILE A 60 -14.46 -25.54 23.62
N GLY A 61 -15.61 -25.72 22.97
CA GLY A 61 -16.49 -26.88 23.16
C GLY A 61 -17.27 -26.90 24.48
N LYS A 62 -17.42 -25.76 25.15
CA LYS A 62 -18.26 -25.64 26.33
C LYS A 62 -19.73 -25.51 25.93
N ASN A 63 -20.62 -26.21 26.64
CA ASN A 63 -22.07 -26.13 26.38
C ASN A 63 -22.68 -24.80 26.81
N ASP A 64 -22.34 -24.30 28.02
CA ASP A 64 -22.74 -22.97 28.48
C ASP A 64 -21.58 -21.96 28.21
N ILE A 65 -21.36 -21.67 26.94
CA ILE A 65 -20.25 -20.82 26.54
C ILE A 65 -20.46 -19.36 26.98
N SER A 66 -21.69 -18.86 26.99
CA SER A 66 -22.04 -17.50 27.42
C SER A 66 -21.73 -17.29 28.91
N GLY A 67 -22.18 -18.22 29.77
CA GLY A 67 -21.88 -18.20 31.21
C GLY A 67 -20.36 -18.32 31.47
N LYS A 68 -19.70 -19.24 30.76
CA LYS A 68 -18.26 -19.45 30.90
C LYS A 68 -17.44 -18.24 30.44
N LEU A 69 -17.87 -17.54 29.38
CA LEU A 69 -17.21 -16.30 28.96
C LEU A 69 -17.36 -15.20 30.02
N LYS A 70 -18.54 -15.06 30.65
CA LYS A 70 -18.76 -14.11 31.77
C LYS A 70 -17.82 -14.39 32.93
N GLU A 71 -17.75 -15.66 33.38
CA GLU A 71 -16.83 -16.08 34.44
C GLU A 71 -15.36 -15.77 34.06
N LEU A 72 -14.99 -16.05 32.82
CA LEU A 72 -13.62 -15.88 32.36
C LEU A 72 -13.23 -14.39 32.29
N ILE A 73 -14.15 -13.50 31.85
CA ILE A 73 -13.91 -12.04 31.83
C ILE A 73 -13.75 -11.50 33.27
N LYS A 74 -14.52 -12.02 34.24
CA LYS A 74 -14.37 -11.61 35.66
C LYS A 74 -13.01 -12.01 36.21
N SER A 75 -12.51 -13.20 35.85
CA SER A 75 -11.22 -13.69 36.34
C SER A 75 -10.02 -13.13 35.57
N TYR A 76 -10.18 -12.83 34.28
CA TYR A 76 -9.12 -12.39 33.36
C TYR A 76 -9.67 -11.29 32.43
N PRO A 77 -9.88 -10.06 32.94
CA PRO A 77 -10.51 -9.00 32.16
C PRO A 77 -9.73 -8.61 30.90
N GLU A 78 -8.43 -8.84 30.87
CA GLU A 78 -7.54 -8.56 29.75
C GLU A 78 -7.87 -9.36 28.47
N ILE A 79 -8.59 -10.51 28.58
CA ILE A 79 -8.97 -11.32 27.43
C ILE A 79 -9.97 -10.61 26.51
N VAL A 80 -10.72 -9.63 27.04
CA VAL A 80 -11.67 -8.84 26.24
C VAL A 80 -10.95 -8.17 25.06
N SER A 81 -9.70 -7.76 25.26
CA SER A 81 -8.92 -7.07 24.24
C SER A 81 -8.62 -7.90 22.98
N VAL A 82 -8.75 -9.23 23.02
CA VAL A 82 -8.52 -10.09 21.84
C VAL A 82 -9.80 -10.52 21.12
N ILE A 83 -10.97 -10.21 21.68
CA ILE A 83 -12.26 -10.53 21.03
C ILE A 83 -12.36 -9.92 19.61
N PRO A 84 -12.00 -8.65 19.36
CA PRO A 84 -12.02 -8.11 18.00
C PRO A 84 -11.14 -8.88 17.02
N LEU A 85 -9.98 -9.35 17.45
CA LEU A 85 -9.09 -10.13 16.59
C LEU A 85 -9.73 -11.43 16.13
N LEU A 86 -10.53 -12.08 16.98
CA LEU A 86 -11.25 -13.33 16.65
C LEU A 86 -12.29 -13.15 15.53
N ILE A 87 -12.68 -11.91 15.23
CA ILE A 87 -13.56 -11.56 14.10
C ILE A 87 -12.84 -10.69 13.06
N ALA A 88 -11.50 -10.81 12.98
CA ALA A 88 -10.66 -10.14 12.00
C ALA A 88 -10.68 -8.59 12.09
N VAL A 89 -10.88 -8.02 13.27
CA VAL A 89 -10.82 -6.58 13.54
C VAL A 89 -9.61 -6.24 14.41
N ARG A 90 -8.82 -5.23 14.03
CA ARG A 90 -7.66 -4.77 14.81
C ARG A 90 -7.96 -3.61 15.75
N GLY A 91 -9.14 -3.02 15.67
CA GLY A 91 -9.55 -1.91 16.52
C GLY A 91 -10.01 -2.38 17.90
N SER A 92 -9.82 -1.54 18.90
CA SER A 92 -10.35 -1.75 20.27
C SER A 92 -11.80 -1.26 20.45
N THR A 93 -12.37 -0.61 19.44
CA THR A 93 -13.73 -0.07 19.45
C THR A 93 -14.44 -0.48 18.16
N ILE A 94 -15.67 -0.95 18.28
CA ILE A 94 -16.51 -1.37 17.15
C ILE A 94 -17.87 -0.67 17.27
N LYS A 95 -18.31 -0.03 16.19
CA LYS A 95 -19.64 0.55 16.07
C LYS A 95 -20.54 -0.35 15.24
N ILE A 96 -21.71 -0.63 15.74
CA ILE A 96 -22.74 -1.44 15.09
C ILE A 96 -23.97 -0.58 14.85
N ALA A 97 -24.46 -0.54 13.63
CA ALA A 97 -25.75 0.04 13.32
C ALA A 97 -26.85 -0.91 13.80
N ASP A 98 -27.76 -0.43 14.64
CA ASP A 98 -28.90 -1.17 15.13
C ASP A 98 -30.19 -0.36 14.91
N PHE A 99 -31.35 -0.99 14.92
CA PHE A 99 -32.65 -0.34 14.67
C PHE A 99 -32.98 0.80 15.64
N GLY A 100 -32.36 0.83 16.82
CA GLY A 100 -32.51 1.89 17.85
C GLY A 100 -31.44 2.98 17.82
N GLY A 101 -30.48 2.90 16.89
CA GLY A 101 -29.30 3.78 16.78
C GLY A 101 -27.99 3.03 16.88
N ASP A 102 -26.89 3.74 16.68
CA ASP A 102 -25.55 3.13 16.68
C ASP A 102 -25.14 2.70 18.10
N ILE A 103 -24.66 1.47 18.22
CA ILE A 103 -24.12 0.92 19.48
C ILE A 103 -22.61 0.86 19.37
N GLU A 104 -21.89 1.50 20.30
CA GLU A 104 -20.45 1.41 20.41
C GLU A 104 -20.06 0.36 21.45
N TYR A 105 -19.14 -0.53 21.05
CA TYR A 105 -18.53 -1.56 21.89
C TYR A 105 -17.07 -1.23 22.09
N SER A 106 -16.63 -1.14 23.37
CA SER A 106 -15.22 -0.97 23.73
C SER A 106 -14.67 -2.29 24.28
N PHE A 107 -13.54 -2.73 23.71
CA PHE A 107 -12.84 -3.95 24.07
C PHE A 107 -11.49 -3.67 24.79
N PHE A 108 -11.35 -2.46 25.29
CA PHE A 108 -10.17 -2.07 26.06
C PHE A 108 -10.61 -1.42 27.38
N LYS A 109 -10.21 -2.07 28.46
CA LYS A 109 -10.31 -1.52 29.82
C LYS A 109 -9.13 -2.02 30.67
N ALA A 110 -8.62 -1.15 31.50
CA ALA A 110 -7.33 -1.43 32.17
C ALA A 110 -7.42 -2.45 33.32
N THR A 111 -8.57 -2.58 34.00
CA THR A 111 -8.64 -3.35 35.24
C THR A 111 -9.87 -4.24 35.39
N GLU A 112 -11.07 -3.67 35.39
CA GLU A 112 -12.29 -4.42 35.69
C GLU A 112 -13.47 -4.00 34.82
N TYR A 113 -14.39 -4.95 34.55
CA TYR A 113 -15.65 -4.75 33.85
C TYR A 113 -16.82 -4.93 34.83
N THR A 114 -17.80 -4.02 34.77
CA THR A 114 -19.06 -4.21 35.48
C THR A 114 -19.88 -5.34 34.81
N ASP A 115 -20.83 -5.93 35.57
CA ASP A 115 -21.70 -6.98 35.03
C ASP A 115 -22.45 -6.52 33.76
N LYS A 116 -22.89 -5.25 33.70
CA LYS A 116 -23.53 -4.68 32.50
C LYS A 116 -22.58 -4.62 31.29
N GLU A 117 -21.34 -4.27 31.50
CA GLU A 117 -20.33 -4.25 30.43
C GLU A 117 -19.99 -5.68 29.95
N ILE A 118 -19.89 -6.62 30.89
CA ILE A 118 -19.69 -8.04 30.57
C ILE A 118 -20.86 -8.57 29.75
N ASP A 119 -22.10 -8.30 30.18
CA ASP A 119 -23.30 -8.70 29.44
C ASP A 119 -23.33 -8.11 28.02
N LYS A 120 -22.93 -6.86 27.87
CA LYS A 120 -22.81 -6.20 26.56
C LYS A 120 -21.77 -6.87 25.66
N ILE A 121 -20.60 -7.22 26.22
CA ILE A 121 -19.53 -7.92 25.47
C ILE A 121 -19.96 -9.32 25.07
N VAL A 122 -20.61 -10.07 25.97
CA VAL A 122 -21.12 -11.43 25.69
C VAL A 122 -22.21 -11.38 24.63
N TYR A 123 -23.14 -10.43 24.72
CA TYR A 123 -24.16 -10.19 23.71
C TYR A 123 -23.55 -9.92 22.33
N PHE A 124 -22.51 -9.07 22.27
CA PHE A 124 -21.78 -8.84 21.04
C PHE A 124 -21.18 -10.14 20.48
N ALA A 125 -20.45 -10.90 21.31
CA ALA A 125 -19.81 -12.14 20.91
C ALA A 125 -20.83 -13.22 20.43
N GLU A 126 -22.02 -13.22 21.00
CA GLU A 126 -23.14 -14.07 20.57
C GLU A 126 -23.68 -13.61 19.21
N LYS A 127 -24.02 -12.32 19.09
CA LYS A 127 -24.59 -11.75 17.87
C LYS A 127 -23.69 -11.84 16.66
N CYS A 128 -22.36 -11.67 16.81
CA CYS A 128 -21.41 -11.85 15.73
C CYS A 128 -21.10 -13.34 15.42
N GLY A 129 -21.71 -14.30 16.12
CA GLY A 129 -21.56 -15.73 15.89
C GLY A 129 -20.30 -16.36 16.49
N LEU A 130 -19.47 -15.59 17.20
CA LEU A 130 -18.21 -16.08 17.77
C LEU A 130 -18.45 -17.21 18.78
N LEU A 131 -19.45 -17.06 19.67
CA LEU A 131 -19.74 -18.08 20.68
C LEU A 131 -20.16 -19.41 20.05
N LYS A 132 -20.93 -19.37 18.95
CA LYS A 132 -21.33 -20.56 18.21
C LYS A 132 -20.14 -21.33 17.68
N ILE A 133 -19.18 -20.63 17.01
CA ILE A 133 -17.99 -21.26 16.43
C ILE A 133 -17.10 -21.89 17.51
N LEU A 134 -17.03 -21.29 18.68
CA LEU A 134 -16.28 -21.82 19.82
C LEU A 134 -16.96 -23.05 20.42
N SER A 135 -18.29 -23.04 20.60
CA SER A 135 -19.03 -24.18 21.16
C SER A 135 -19.04 -25.39 20.23
N ASP A 136 -19.12 -25.19 18.92
CA ASP A 136 -19.12 -26.24 17.89
C ASP A 136 -17.77 -26.97 17.76
N LYS A 137 -16.71 -26.50 18.42
CA LYS A 137 -15.32 -26.99 18.24
C LYS A 137 -14.82 -26.87 16.79
N SER A 138 -15.39 -25.97 16.01
CA SER A 138 -14.92 -25.67 14.66
C SER A 138 -13.50 -25.11 14.68
N ILE A 139 -13.17 -24.36 15.73
CA ILE A 139 -11.81 -23.90 16.04
C ILE A 139 -11.23 -24.85 17.09
N LYS A 140 -9.99 -25.30 16.90
CA LYS A 140 -9.29 -26.21 17.83
C LYS A 140 -8.33 -25.49 18.76
N ASN A 141 -7.71 -24.40 18.27
CA ASN A 141 -6.76 -23.58 18.99
C ASN A 141 -6.89 -22.14 18.49
N LEU A 142 -7.05 -21.20 19.41
CA LEU A 142 -7.24 -19.78 19.07
C LEU A 142 -5.94 -19.10 18.64
N VAL A 143 -4.79 -19.59 19.07
CA VAL A 143 -3.49 -19.07 18.62
C VAL A 143 -3.31 -19.36 17.14
N ASP A 144 -3.47 -20.63 16.73
CA ASP A 144 -3.37 -21.04 15.32
C ASP A 144 -4.43 -20.38 14.46
N TYR A 145 -5.66 -20.28 14.95
CA TYR A 145 -6.73 -19.55 14.28
C TYR A 145 -6.36 -18.09 14.05
N CYS A 146 -5.83 -17.40 15.06
CA CYS A 146 -5.46 -16.00 14.95
C CYS A 146 -4.23 -15.78 14.06
N ILE A 147 -3.29 -16.74 13.96
CA ILE A 147 -2.24 -16.70 12.93
C ILE A 147 -2.89 -16.64 11.53
N GLY A 148 -3.86 -17.50 11.26
CA GLY A 148 -4.61 -17.47 10.00
C GLY A 148 -5.36 -16.16 9.77
N VAL A 149 -6.00 -15.61 10.81
CA VAL A 149 -6.68 -14.30 10.77
C VAL A 149 -5.69 -13.20 10.44
N GLU A 150 -4.55 -13.13 11.11
CA GLU A 150 -3.50 -12.13 10.86
C GLU A 150 -2.92 -12.25 9.44
N VAL A 151 -2.74 -13.47 8.92
CA VAL A 151 -2.37 -13.69 7.51
C VAL A 151 -3.45 -13.13 6.59
N GLY A 152 -4.72 -13.37 6.88
CA GLY A 152 -5.86 -12.82 6.14
C GLY A 152 -5.89 -11.29 6.14
N LEU A 153 -5.76 -10.67 7.31
CA LEU A 153 -5.69 -9.22 7.49
C LEU A 153 -4.46 -8.60 6.80
N ASN A 154 -3.37 -9.37 6.70
CA ASN A 154 -2.14 -8.98 6.02
C ASN A 154 -2.31 -8.95 4.49
N THR A 155 -3.32 -9.63 3.92
CA THR A 155 -3.57 -9.59 2.47
C THR A 155 -3.98 -8.20 2.00
N ASN A 156 -4.69 -7.42 2.81
CA ASN A 156 -5.05 -6.04 2.48
C ASN A 156 -3.81 -5.13 2.34
N ALA A 157 -2.72 -5.45 3.02
CA ALA A 157 -1.45 -4.76 2.89
C ALA A 157 -0.70 -5.06 1.56
N ARG A 158 -1.12 -6.09 0.79
CA ARG A 158 -0.49 -6.43 -0.50
C ARG A 158 -0.59 -5.31 -1.53
N LYS A 159 -1.67 -4.54 -1.52
CA LYS A 159 -1.83 -3.39 -2.42
C LYS A 159 -0.75 -2.33 -2.16
N ASN A 160 -0.49 -2.05 -0.88
CA ASN A 160 0.55 -1.09 -0.50
C ASN A 160 1.96 -1.67 -0.74
N ARG A 161 2.14 -2.99 -0.54
CA ARG A 161 3.41 -3.66 -0.86
C ARG A 161 3.77 -3.61 -2.34
N SER A 162 2.79 -3.67 -3.25
CA SER A 162 3.07 -3.53 -4.68
C SER A 162 3.66 -2.14 -5.01
N GLY A 163 3.17 -1.07 -4.38
CA GLY A 163 3.75 0.28 -4.49
C GLY A 163 5.19 0.28 -3.99
N ILE A 164 5.41 -0.13 -2.75
CA ILE A 164 6.75 -0.17 -2.13
C ILE A 164 7.74 -1.04 -2.94
N VAL A 165 7.31 -2.20 -3.44
CA VAL A 165 8.17 -3.07 -4.26
C VAL A 165 8.54 -2.36 -5.57
N MET A 166 7.60 -1.66 -6.20
CA MET A 166 7.88 -0.90 -7.43
C MET A 166 8.83 0.26 -7.16
N GLU A 167 8.60 1.03 -6.09
CA GLU A 167 9.48 2.11 -5.65
C GLU A 167 10.91 1.59 -5.37
N ASN A 168 11.06 0.55 -4.56
CA ASN A 168 12.37 -0.07 -4.27
C ASN A 168 13.09 -0.56 -5.54
N LEU A 169 12.34 -1.13 -6.49
CA LEU A 169 12.89 -1.57 -7.77
C LEU A 169 13.43 -0.39 -8.58
N ILE A 170 12.69 0.70 -8.65
CA ILE A 170 13.11 1.90 -9.39
C ILE A 170 14.24 2.62 -8.67
N GLU A 171 14.25 2.62 -7.32
CA GLU A 171 15.33 3.22 -6.53
C GLU A 171 16.70 2.64 -6.87
N ILE A 172 16.78 1.33 -7.18
CA ILE A 172 18.04 0.70 -7.61
C ILE A 172 18.61 1.42 -8.84
N TYR A 173 17.77 1.72 -9.82
CA TYR A 173 18.20 2.44 -11.04
C TYR A 173 18.51 3.90 -10.76
N VAL A 174 17.67 4.59 -9.98
CA VAL A 174 17.89 5.98 -9.58
C VAL A 174 19.23 6.12 -8.87
N LYS A 175 19.48 5.27 -7.88
CA LYS A 175 20.74 5.26 -7.13
C LYS A 175 21.95 5.01 -8.02
N ALA A 176 21.89 3.98 -8.88
CA ALA A 176 22.97 3.64 -9.79
C ALA A 176 23.32 4.79 -10.75
N ILE A 177 22.30 5.52 -11.26
CA ILE A 177 22.48 6.68 -12.10
C ILE A 177 23.11 7.83 -11.28
N CYS A 178 22.58 8.12 -10.10
CA CYS A 178 23.08 9.19 -9.25
C CYS A 178 24.53 8.93 -8.82
N ASP A 179 24.87 7.71 -8.44
CA ASP A 179 26.25 7.33 -8.08
C ASP A 179 27.22 7.52 -9.27
N LYS A 180 26.79 7.11 -10.47
CA LYS A 180 27.59 7.19 -11.70
C LYS A 180 27.90 8.62 -12.12
N TYR A 181 26.88 9.50 -12.05
CA TYR A 181 27.01 10.89 -12.55
C TYR A 181 27.23 11.91 -11.45
N LYS A 182 27.37 11.48 -10.18
CA LYS A 182 27.51 12.34 -9.00
C LYS A 182 26.32 13.26 -8.80
N TYR A 183 25.12 12.78 -9.12
CA TYR A 183 23.87 13.45 -8.84
C TYR A 183 23.40 13.11 -7.42
N SER A 184 22.47 13.90 -6.90
CA SER A 184 21.79 13.61 -5.63
C SER A 184 20.32 13.29 -5.87
N TYR A 185 19.73 12.47 -5.01
CA TYR A 185 18.29 12.21 -5.07
C TYR A 185 17.68 12.14 -3.67
N ILE A 186 16.37 12.38 -3.60
CA ILE A 186 15.56 12.26 -2.41
C ILE A 186 14.44 11.26 -2.73
N ALA A 187 14.30 10.21 -1.91
CA ALA A 187 13.13 9.33 -1.93
C ALA A 187 12.02 9.91 -1.05
N ASN A 188 10.74 9.69 -1.42
CA ASN A 188 9.59 10.31 -0.78
C ASN A 188 9.76 11.83 -0.64
N ALA A 189 10.06 12.48 -1.76
CA ALA A 189 10.40 13.88 -1.84
C ALA A 189 9.16 14.78 -1.72
N THR A 190 9.20 15.75 -0.83
CA THR A 190 8.21 16.84 -0.78
C THR A 190 8.84 18.15 -1.27
N ALA A 191 8.03 19.13 -1.68
CA ALA A 191 8.54 20.45 -2.05
C ALA A 191 9.41 21.06 -0.93
N ALA A 192 9.05 20.86 0.33
CA ALA A 192 9.83 21.32 1.48
C ALA A 192 11.19 20.63 1.60
N LYS A 193 11.26 19.30 1.40
CA LYS A 193 12.53 18.57 1.41
C LYS A 193 13.42 18.97 0.24
N ILE A 194 12.84 19.10 -0.97
CA ILE A 194 13.58 19.54 -2.17
C ILE A 194 14.17 20.93 -1.95
N LYS A 195 13.38 21.84 -1.37
CA LYS A 195 13.89 23.19 -1.04
C LYS A 195 15.01 23.16 -0.01
N ALA A 196 14.87 22.34 1.04
CA ALA A 196 15.86 22.21 2.10
C ALA A 196 17.19 21.58 1.62
N GLU A 197 17.13 20.53 0.79
CA GLU A 197 18.31 19.77 0.40
C GLU A 197 18.91 20.22 -0.93
N PHE A 198 18.09 20.68 -1.88
CA PHE A 198 18.54 21.08 -3.22
C PHE A 198 18.53 22.58 -3.43
N CYS A 199 18.04 23.37 -2.48
CA CYS A 199 17.89 24.83 -2.60
C CYS A 199 17.06 25.25 -3.83
N ARG A 200 16.07 24.46 -4.22
CA ARG A 200 15.19 24.67 -5.38
C ARG A 200 13.72 24.63 -4.96
N ASP A 201 12.94 25.55 -5.46
CA ASP A 201 11.49 25.52 -5.35
C ASP A 201 10.91 24.65 -6.50
N VAL A 202 9.93 23.80 -6.18
CA VAL A 202 9.20 22.99 -7.16
C VAL A 202 7.69 23.19 -6.96
N PRO A 203 6.91 23.28 -8.05
CA PRO A 203 5.47 23.38 -7.94
C PRO A 203 4.87 22.05 -7.43
N ALA A 204 3.82 22.14 -6.64
CA ALA A 204 3.04 21.02 -6.17
C ALA A 204 1.55 21.39 -6.15
N ASP A 205 0.69 20.40 -6.49
CA ASP A 205 -0.76 20.58 -6.49
C ASP A 205 -1.35 20.65 -5.07
N LYS A 206 -0.62 20.14 -4.08
CA LYS A 206 -0.97 20.12 -2.65
C LYS A 206 0.27 20.36 -1.81
N SER A 207 0.10 20.98 -0.64
CA SER A 207 1.19 21.28 0.30
C SER A 207 1.91 20.03 0.81
N ASP A 208 1.21 18.90 0.86
CA ASP A 208 1.68 17.59 1.31
C ASP A 208 1.93 16.60 0.17
N ARG A 209 2.09 17.07 -1.09
CA ARG A 209 2.43 16.21 -2.21
C ARG A 209 3.79 15.53 -1.96
N HIS A 210 3.79 14.22 -2.07
CA HIS A 210 4.98 13.40 -2.12
C HIS A 210 5.22 12.95 -3.56
N PHE A 211 6.44 13.16 -4.04
CA PHE A 211 6.96 12.50 -5.24
C PHE A 211 7.77 11.28 -4.79
N ASP A 212 7.66 10.17 -5.50
CA ASP A 212 8.40 8.97 -5.12
C ASP A 212 9.92 9.23 -5.15
N PHE A 213 10.41 9.99 -6.15
CA PHE A 213 11.79 10.47 -6.17
C PHE A 213 11.90 11.90 -6.73
N ALA A 214 12.91 12.60 -6.26
CA ALA A 214 13.41 13.81 -6.90
C ALA A 214 14.91 13.66 -7.15
N ILE A 215 15.38 13.84 -8.41
CA ILE A 215 16.81 13.80 -8.78
C ILE A 215 17.27 15.21 -9.07
N ASN A 216 18.39 15.61 -8.45
CA ASN A 216 19.09 16.87 -8.74
C ASN A 216 20.36 16.57 -9.53
N THR A 217 20.43 17.07 -10.77
CA THR A 217 21.59 16.93 -11.65
C THR A 217 22.53 18.15 -11.58
N GLY A 218 22.24 19.12 -10.71
CA GLY A 218 22.86 20.43 -10.66
C GLY A 218 22.13 21.46 -11.52
N ASP A 219 21.96 21.18 -12.80
CA ASP A 219 21.22 22.05 -13.73
C ASP A 219 19.69 21.85 -13.59
N ASN A 220 19.24 20.61 -13.49
CA ASN A 220 17.81 20.24 -13.52
C ASN A 220 17.37 19.43 -12.29
N ILE A 221 16.09 19.57 -11.95
CA ILE A 221 15.38 18.71 -11.02
C ILE A 221 14.41 17.81 -11.81
N TYR A 222 14.48 16.51 -11.60
CA TYR A 222 13.51 15.56 -12.16
C TYR A 222 12.65 15.00 -11.05
N LEU A 223 11.33 15.26 -11.14
CA LEU A 223 10.30 14.72 -10.25
C LEU A 223 9.79 13.42 -10.85
N ILE A 224 9.82 12.33 -10.08
CA ILE A 224 9.48 10.99 -10.57
C ILE A 224 8.34 10.44 -9.74
N GLU A 225 7.30 9.96 -10.43
CA GLU A 225 6.19 9.18 -9.87
C GLU A 225 6.23 7.75 -10.41
N VAL A 226 5.94 6.79 -9.54
CA VAL A 226 6.12 5.37 -9.83
C VAL A 226 4.86 4.58 -9.47
N ASN A 227 4.32 3.77 -10.38
CA ASN A 227 3.14 2.98 -10.11
C ASN A 227 3.19 1.60 -10.78
N TYR A 228 2.60 0.60 -10.10
CA TYR A 228 2.41 -0.72 -10.67
C TYR A 228 0.95 -1.18 -10.53
N TYR A 229 0.36 -1.61 -11.63
CA TYR A 229 -1.03 -2.09 -11.68
C TYR A 229 -1.12 -3.50 -12.26
N SER A 230 -1.24 -4.50 -11.38
CA SER A 230 -1.42 -5.91 -11.80
C SER A 230 -2.79 -6.18 -12.42
N GLY A 231 -3.82 -5.43 -12.03
CA GLY A 231 -5.20 -5.60 -12.48
C GLY A 231 -5.83 -4.29 -12.96
N GLY A 232 -6.89 -4.41 -13.75
CA GLY A 232 -7.68 -3.28 -14.25
C GLY A 232 -8.56 -2.64 -13.17
N GLY A 233 -9.22 -1.52 -13.52
CA GLY A 233 -10.18 -0.84 -12.67
C GLY A 233 -10.25 0.67 -12.93
N SER A 234 -11.25 1.32 -12.33
CA SER A 234 -11.48 2.78 -12.48
C SER A 234 -10.32 3.63 -11.97
N LYS A 235 -9.53 3.11 -11.02
CA LYS A 235 -8.36 3.79 -10.46
C LYS A 235 -7.33 4.17 -11.53
N LEU A 236 -7.14 3.34 -12.60
CA LEU A 236 -6.18 3.62 -13.66
C LEU A 236 -6.52 4.91 -14.41
N LYS A 237 -7.80 5.15 -14.69
CA LYS A 237 -8.26 6.39 -15.34
C LYS A 237 -8.01 7.61 -14.45
N SER A 238 -8.33 7.50 -13.16
CA SER A 238 -8.12 8.56 -12.18
C SER A 238 -6.65 8.97 -12.11
N VAL A 239 -5.76 7.99 -11.98
CA VAL A 239 -4.31 8.21 -11.86
C VAL A 239 -3.72 8.80 -13.15
N ALA A 240 -4.13 8.30 -14.33
CA ALA A 240 -3.71 8.87 -15.60
C ALA A 240 -4.08 10.36 -15.70
N GLY A 241 -5.31 10.73 -15.27
CA GLY A 241 -5.76 12.12 -15.22
C GLY A 241 -5.00 12.96 -14.19
N GLU A 242 -4.74 12.40 -13.00
CA GLU A 242 -3.99 13.07 -11.94
C GLU A 242 -2.58 13.46 -12.39
N PHE A 243 -1.83 12.53 -12.99
CA PHE A 243 -0.47 12.82 -13.43
C PHE A 243 -0.39 13.73 -14.64
N LYS A 244 -1.40 13.70 -15.51
CA LYS A 244 -1.53 14.71 -16.56
C LYS A 244 -1.69 16.12 -15.97
N SER A 245 -2.55 16.27 -14.95
CA SER A 245 -2.74 17.56 -14.27
C SER A 245 -1.47 18.01 -13.54
N LEU A 246 -0.78 17.08 -12.89
CA LEU A 246 0.48 17.36 -12.21
C LEU A 246 1.57 17.80 -13.21
N PHE A 247 1.65 17.13 -14.36
CA PHE A 247 2.58 17.54 -15.42
C PHE A 247 2.30 18.95 -15.93
N GLU A 248 1.04 19.35 -16.09
CA GLU A 248 0.68 20.71 -16.56
C GLU A 248 1.11 21.79 -15.54
N LEU A 249 1.21 21.48 -14.24
CA LEU A 249 1.75 22.39 -13.24
C LEU A 249 3.29 22.55 -13.37
N VAL A 250 3.97 21.46 -13.74
CA VAL A 250 5.45 21.44 -13.85
C VAL A 250 5.90 21.94 -15.22
N LYS A 251 5.05 21.76 -16.24
CA LYS A 251 5.34 22.13 -17.62
C LYS A 251 5.56 23.63 -17.75
N GLY A 252 6.72 24.01 -18.25
CA GLY A 252 7.09 25.41 -18.42
C GLY A 252 7.92 25.97 -17.25
N GLU A 253 8.07 25.25 -16.15
CA GLU A 253 9.01 25.59 -15.12
C GLU A 253 10.43 25.34 -15.61
N PRO A 254 11.31 26.35 -15.54
CA PRO A 254 12.68 26.21 -16.03
C PRO A 254 13.43 25.17 -15.21
N ASN A 255 14.10 24.26 -15.89
CA ASN A 255 14.96 23.25 -15.27
C ASN A 255 14.23 22.24 -14.36
N ILE A 256 12.91 22.04 -14.54
CA ILE A 256 12.15 21.01 -13.85
C ILE A 256 11.54 20.04 -14.89
N GLY A 257 11.82 18.75 -14.73
CA GLY A 257 11.26 17.67 -15.53
C GLY A 257 10.35 16.78 -14.71
N PHE A 258 9.30 16.27 -15.34
CA PHE A 258 8.42 15.26 -14.73
C PHE A 258 8.54 13.94 -15.49
N ILE A 259 8.74 12.85 -14.75
CA ILE A 259 8.86 11.50 -15.27
C ILE A 259 7.82 10.62 -14.60
N TRP A 260 7.01 9.94 -15.39
CA TRP A 260 6.08 8.95 -14.88
C TRP A 260 6.52 7.53 -15.27
N VAL A 261 6.85 6.73 -14.25
CA VAL A 261 7.17 5.31 -14.40
C VAL A 261 5.94 4.50 -14.07
N SER A 262 5.36 3.82 -15.05
CA SER A 262 4.16 3.02 -14.83
C SER A 262 4.25 1.68 -15.54
N ASP A 263 3.90 0.60 -14.82
CA ASP A 263 3.97 -0.75 -15.35
C ASP A 263 2.80 -1.63 -14.85
N GLY A 264 2.71 -2.83 -15.35
CA GLY A 264 1.74 -3.86 -14.97
C GLY A 264 0.62 -4.06 -15.99
N LEU A 265 0.18 -5.32 -16.12
CA LEU A 265 -0.80 -5.76 -17.13
C LEU A 265 -2.17 -5.09 -17.00
N GLY A 266 -2.47 -4.47 -15.85
CA GLY A 266 -3.71 -3.70 -15.66
C GLY A 266 -3.94 -2.64 -16.73
N TRP A 267 -2.87 -2.04 -17.25
CA TRP A 267 -2.94 -1.03 -18.33
C TRP A 267 -3.51 -1.55 -19.64
N ARG A 268 -3.49 -2.87 -19.90
CA ARG A 268 -4.15 -3.45 -21.08
C ARG A 268 -5.65 -3.19 -21.08
N THR A 269 -6.28 -3.07 -19.91
CA THR A 269 -7.72 -2.77 -19.77
C THR A 269 -8.02 -1.27 -19.83
N ALA A 270 -7.00 -0.42 -19.70
CA ALA A 270 -7.10 1.03 -19.71
C ALA A 270 -6.14 1.66 -20.73
N LYS A 271 -5.96 1.00 -21.88
CA LYS A 271 -5.02 1.42 -22.93
C LYS A 271 -5.27 2.84 -23.41
N ARG A 272 -6.55 3.24 -23.62
CA ARG A 272 -6.89 4.57 -24.11
C ARG A 272 -6.52 5.70 -23.12
N PRO A 273 -6.89 5.65 -21.83
CA PRO A 273 -6.45 6.63 -20.83
C PRO A 273 -4.92 6.72 -20.73
N LEU A 274 -4.23 5.57 -20.79
CA LEU A 274 -2.77 5.56 -20.78
C LEU A 274 -2.18 6.25 -22.02
N LEU A 275 -2.73 6.02 -23.21
CA LEU A 275 -2.28 6.66 -24.45
C LEU A 275 -2.48 8.19 -24.39
N GLU A 276 -3.64 8.64 -23.91
CA GLU A 276 -3.94 10.06 -23.76
C GLU A 276 -2.93 10.75 -22.83
N THR A 277 -2.56 10.09 -21.75
CA THR A 277 -1.56 10.59 -20.79
C THR A 277 -0.12 10.47 -21.33
N PHE A 278 0.19 9.37 -22.00
CA PHE A 278 1.48 9.16 -22.66
C PHE A 278 1.79 10.26 -23.69
N ASN A 279 0.80 10.68 -24.46
CA ASN A 279 0.96 11.76 -25.43
C ASN A 279 1.08 13.15 -24.76
N ALA A 280 0.50 13.33 -23.57
CA ALA A 280 0.51 14.60 -22.86
C ALA A 280 1.81 14.83 -22.06
N ILE A 281 2.30 13.81 -21.35
CA ILE A 281 3.49 13.89 -20.49
C ILE A 281 4.75 13.67 -21.33
N ASP A 282 5.80 14.44 -21.05
CA ASP A 282 7.05 14.37 -21.80
C ASP A 282 7.74 13.00 -21.66
N TYR A 283 7.74 12.42 -20.47
CA TYR A 283 8.44 11.18 -20.18
C TYR A 283 7.55 10.19 -19.44
N VAL A 284 7.04 9.20 -20.16
CA VAL A 284 6.31 8.06 -19.59
C VAL A 284 7.03 6.78 -19.99
N MET A 285 7.32 5.90 -19.04
CA MET A 285 8.05 4.68 -19.29
C MET A 285 7.63 3.53 -18.39
N ASN A 286 7.91 2.31 -18.85
CA ASN A 286 7.82 1.10 -18.05
C ASN A 286 9.21 0.62 -17.57
N ILE A 287 9.24 -0.41 -16.75
CA ILE A 287 10.50 -0.99 -16.22
C ILE A 287 11.42 -1.42 -17.36
N LYS A 288 10.89 -2.02 -18.42
CA LYS A 288 11.69 -2.49 -19.56
C LYS A 288 12.42 -1.37 -20.28
N MET A 289 11.80 -0.21 -20.39
CA MET A 289 12.43 0.99 -20.96
C MET A 289 13.55 1.51 -20.04
N ILE A 290 13.37 1.44 -18.72
CA ILE A 290 14.41 1.80 -17.74
C ILE A 290 15.59 0.83 -17.83
N GLU A 291 15.33 -0.48 -17.88
CA GLU A 291 16.34 -1.53 -18.09
C GLU A 291 17.18 -1.26 -19.34
N ASN A 292 16.57 -0.70 -20.38
CA ASN A 292 17.27 -0.29 -21.62
C ASN A 292 17.98 1.08 -21.50
N GLY A 293 17.98 1.72 -20.33
CA GLY A 293 18.69 2.95 -20.06
C GLY A 293 17.96 4.24 -20.48
N LEU A 294 16.63 4.21 -20.64
CA LEU A 294 15.85 5.39 -21.00
C LEU A 294 15.87 6.45 -19.90
N LEU A 295 15.71 6.03 -18.64
CA LEU A 295 15.77 6.93 -17.48
C LEU A 295 17.14 7.64 -17.41
N GLU A 296 18.22 6.89 -17.58
CA GLU A 296 19.59 7.42 -17.57
C GLU A 296 19.77 8.51 -18.64
N GLU A 297 19.31 8.24 -19.88
CA GLU A 297 19.44 9.23 -20.96
C GLU A 297 18.65 10.50 -20.69
N ILE A 298 17.43 10.39 -20.11
CA ILE A 298 16.60 11.57 -19.80
C ILE A 298 17.28 12.47 -18.77
N VAL A 299 17.75 11.89 -17.65
CA VAL A 299 18.32 12.68 -16.57
C VAL A 299 19.73 13.20 -16.86
N THR A 300 20.43 12.63 -17.84
CA THR A 300 21.77 13.08 -18.26
C THR A 300 21.75 14.10 -19.39
N LYS A 301 20.62 14.26 -20.09
CA LYS A 301 20.46 15.31 -21.10
C LYS A 301 19.90 16.57 -20.46
N ARG A 302 20.33 17.73 -20.97
CA ARG A 302 19.72 19.01 -20.62
C ARG A 302 18.27 19.04 -21.14
N LEU A 303 17.34 19.54 -20.30
CA LEU A 303 15.93 19.77 -20.64
C LEU A 303 15.79 20.80 -21.76
#